data_47e3a1ab94ff29500075f22c52f6d2aa
#
_entry.id   47e3a1ab94ff29500075f22c52f6d2aa
#
_cell.length_a   1.000
_cell.length_b   1.000
_cell.length_c   1.000
_cell.angle_alpha   90.00
_cell.angle_beta   90.00
_cell.angle_gamma   90.00
#
_symmetry.space_group_name_H-M   'P 1'
#
loop_
_entity.id
_entity.type
_entity.pdbx_description
1 polymer ?
#
loop_
_entity_poly.entity_id
_entity_poly.type
_entity_poly.pdbx_seq_one_letter_code
_entity_poly.pdbx_strand_id
1 'polypeptide(L)'
;MKRFSWIMGLILCVVCTVQAKDRVIERPPFLAWSSSNIEVDKIVMSDTVTTVYIKAFYRPKYWIKIASGSFLKDEKGALYPIRKGVGITLDKEFWMPESGEAEFQLLFPPIPANVTSLDFSEGDFDGAYKIWGI
;
A
#
# COMPACT_ATOMS: atom_id res chain seq x y z
N MET A 1 -28.64 46.14 8.74
CA MET A 1 -28.40 45.35 8.47
C MET A 1 -27.92 44.51 8.46
N LYS A 2 -28.11 44.37 8.68
CA LYS A 2 -27.72 43.43 8.54
C LYS A 2 -27.53 42.33 8.34
N ARG A 3 -27.64 42.15 8.33
CA ARG A 3 -27.42 41.03 8.01
C ARG A 3 -26.91 40.34 7.51
N PHE A 4 -26.60 40.31 7.37
CA PHE A 4 -25.99 39.39 6.72
C PHE A 4 -25.11 38.91 6.84
N SER A 5 -24.93 39.26 7.16
CA SER A 5 -24.02 38.72 7.23
C SER A 5 -23.90 37.65 7.64
N TRP A 6 -24.21 37.21 8.13
CA TRP A 6 -24.04 36.07 8.40
C TRP A 6 -24.13 35.08 7.75
N ILE A 7 -24.34 34.99 7.46
CA ILE A 7 -24.54 34.08 6.78
C ILE A 7 -23.54 33.57 6.17
N MET A 8 -22.98 33.91 6.10
CA MET A 8 -21.99 33.37 5.60
C MET A 8 -21.28 32.69 6.24
N GLY A 9 -21.09 32.92 6.88
CA GLY A 9 -20.20 32.35 7.49
C GLY A 9 -20.41 31.12 7.66
N LEU A 10 -20.83 30.81 7.75
CA LEU A 10 -20.92 29.69 7.86
C LEU A 10 -20.66 28.95 6.97
N ILE A 11 -20.71 29.10 6.53
CA ILE A 11 -20.55 28.42 5.59
C ILE A 11 -19.35 28.03 5.37
N LEU A 12 -18.64 28.57 5.58
CA LEU A 12 -17.47 28.26 5.39
C LEU A 12 -17.01 27.27 6.00
N CYS A 13 -16.94 27.26 6.74
CA CYS A 13 -16.36 26.38 7.43
C CYS A 13 -16.70 25.15 7.12
N VAL A 14 -17.39 25.04 6.90
CA VAL A 14 -17.79 23.99 6.71
C VAL A 14 -17.27 23.33 5.85
N VAL A 15 -17.16 23.62 5.28
CA VAL A 15 -16.75 23.00 4.38
C VAL A 15 -15.56 22.58 4.41
N CYS A 16 -14.92 23.25 4.64
CA CYS A 16 -13.67 22.95 4.60
C CYS A 16 -13.28 21.93 5.40
N THR A 17 -13.95 21.75 6.17
CA THR A 17 -13.59 20.88 7.07
C THR A 17 -13.54 19.57 6.60
N VAL A 18 -13.86 19.35 5.50
CA VAL A 18 -13.89 18.07 5.12
C VAL A 18 -12.67 17.71 4.48
N GLN A 19 -11.73 17.32 5.19
CA GLN A 19 -10.50 16.85 4.68
C GLN A 19 -10.48 15.39 4.86
N ALA A 20 -10.19 14.65 3.81
CA ALA A 20 -10.02 13.23 3.91
C ALA A 20 -8.75 12.97 4.69
N LYS A 21 -8.84 12.16 5.70
CA LYS A 21 -7.67 11.76 6.45
C LYS A 21 -7.08 10.53 5.83
N ASP A 22 -5.76 10.39 5.89
CA ASP A 22 -5.11 9.18 5.48
C ASP A 22 -5.57 8.05 6.40
N ARG A 23 -5.79 6.91 5.79
CA ARG A 23 -6.14 5.72 6.54
C ARG A 23 -4.88 4.89 6.70
N VAL A 24 -4.55 4.55 7.94
CA VAL A 24 -3.35 3.79 8.27
C VAL A 24 -3.73 2.48 8.92
N ILE A 25 -3.25 1.38 8.38
CA ILE A 25 -3.48 0.05 8.93
C ILE A 25 -2.13 -0.51 9.33
N GLU A 26 -1.93 -0.64 10.64
CA GLU A 26 -0.68 -1.15 11.19
C GLU A 26 -0.72 -2.67 11.20
N ARG A 27 0.33 -3.30 10.69
CA ARG A 27 0.49 -4.75 10.72
C ARG A 27 -0.80 -5.48 10.36
N PRO A 28 -1.37 -5.24 9.18
CA PRO A 28 -2.65 -5.85 8.84
C PRO A 28 -2.55 -7.37 8.90
N PRO A 29 -3.56 -8.03 9.46
CA PRO A 29 -3.59 -9.49 9.43
C PRO A 29 -3.78 -9.96 7.99
N PHE A 30 -3.45 -11.19 7.73
CA PHE A 30 -3.65 -11.78 6.41
C PHE A 30 -4.00 -13.26 6.59
N LEU A 31 -4.65 -13.83 5.57
CA LEU A 31 -5.09 -15.22 5.64
C LEU A 31 -4.00 -16.21 5.21
N ALA A 32 -3.21 -15.85 4.21
CA ALA A 32 -2.18 -16.73 3.69
C ALA A 32 -1.13 -15.95 2.92
N TRP A 33 0.03 -16.53 2.77
CA TRP A 33 1.11 -15.97 1.98
C TRP A 33 1.84 -17.08 1.22
N SER A 34 2.49 -16.73 0.11
CA SER A 34 3.27 -17.70 -0.66
C SER A 34 4.68 -17.85 -0.13
N SER A 35 5.19 -16.86 0.61
CA SER A 35 6.54 -16.86 1.12
C SER A 35 6.64 -15.97 2.34
N SER A 36 7.44 -16.37 3.31
CA SER A 36 7.71 -15.57 4.50
C SER A 36 8.83 -14.56 4.27
N ASN A 37 9.34 -14.46 3.04
CA ASN A 37 10.42 -13.51 2.75
C ASN A 37 9.97 -12.06 2.82
N ILE A 38 8.69 -11.80 2.66
CA ILE A 38 8.15 -10.46 2.78
C ILE A 38 6.91 -10.47 3.66
N GLU A 39 6.69 -9.37 4.35
CA GLU A 39 5.45 -9.18 5.09
C GLU A 39 5.04 -7.71 5.00
N VAL A 40 3.76 -7.46 5.17
CA VAL A 40 3.22 -6.09 5.14
C VAL A 40 3.30 -5.53 6.56
N ASP A 41 4.08 -4.48 6.72
CA ASP A 41 4.24 -3.84 8.03
C ASP A 41 3.09 -2.86 8.30
N LYS A 42 2.72 -2.08 7.29
CA LYS A 42 1.53 -1.22 7.38
C LYS A 42 1.11 -0.76 5.99
N ILE A 43 -0.11 -0.28 5.90
CA ILE A 43 -0.65 0.29 4.67
C ILE A 43 -1.16 1.70 4.99
N VAL A 44 -0.76 2.67 4.18
CA VAL A 44 -1.25 4.04 4.30
C VAL A 44 -2.05 4.37 3.05
N MET A 45 -3.31 4.66 3.22
CA MET A 45 -4.23 4.97 2.11
C MET A 45 -4.55 6.45 2.12
N SER A 46 -4.20 7.14 1.04
CA SER A 46 -4.53 8.55 0.88
C SER A 46 -5.36 8.74 -0.38
N ASP A 47 -5.79 9.97 -0.64
CA ASP A 47 -6.60 10.27 -1.82
C ASP A 47 -5.83 10.10 -3.12
N THR A 48 -4.52 10.11 -3.08
CA THR A 48 -3.69 10.10 -4.27
C THR A 48 -2.88 8.83 -4.45
N VAL A 49 -2.63 8.10 -3.38
CA VAL A 49 -1.75 6.93 -3.43
C VAL A 49 -2.01 5.99 -2.26
N THR A 50 -1.81 4.72 -2.51
CA THR A 50 -1.77 3.70 -1.45
C THR A 50 -0.33 3.27 -1.31
N THR A 51 0.22 3.38 -0.11
CA THR A 51 1.60 3.02 0.19
C THR A 51 1.60 1.76 1.06
N VAL A 52 2.23 0.71 0.56
CA VAL A 52 2.37 -0.54 1.31
C VAL A 52 3.82 -0.62 1.79
N TYR A 53 3.97 -0.63 3.11
CA TYR A 53 5.29 -0.74 3.73
C TYR A 53 5.61 -2.21 3.92
N ILE A 54 6.73 -2.63 3.35
CA ILE A 54 7.13 -4.04 3.34
C ILE A 54 8.38 -4.22 4.18
N LYS A 55 8.40 -5.28 4.97
CA LYS A 55 9.62 -5.79 5.60
C LYS A 55 10.03 -7.04 4.87
N ALA A 56 11.29 -7.10 4.49
CA ALA A 56 11.84 -8.24 3.79
C ALA A 56 12.83 -8.97 4.67
N PHE A 57 12.79 -10.29 4.59
CA PHE A 57 13.65 -11.18 5.38
C PHE A 57 14.22 -12.22 4.42
N TYR A 58 15.53 -12.21 4.24
CA TYR A 58 16.16 -13.22 3.40
C TYR A 58 17.64 -13.32 3.78
N ARG A 59 18.33 -14.29 3.21
CA ARG A 59 19.73 -14.52 3.54
C ARG A 59 20.58 -13.31 3.18
N PRO A 60 21.51 -12.90 4.04
CA PRO A 60 22.42 -11.83 3.69
C PRO A 60 23.16 -12.14 2.39
N LYS A 61 23.40 -11.11 1.58
CA LYS A 61 24.10 -11.22 0.30
C LYS A 61 23.37 -12.00 -0.78
N TYR A 62 22.14 -12.45 -0.50
CA TYR A 62 21.22 -12.95 -1.53
C TYR A 62 20.33 -11.79 -1.94
N TRP A 63 19.51 -11.97 -2.94
CA TRP A 63 18.66 -10.89 -3.44
C TRP A 63 17.21 -11.32 -3.56
N ILE A 64 16.36 -10.30 -3.51
CA ILE A 64 14.94 -10.45 -3.81
C ILE A 64 14.59 -9.47 -4.93
N LYS A 65 13.44 -9.62 -5.50
CA LYS A 65 12.99 -8.76 -6.60
C LYS A 65 11.49 -8.62 -6.54
N ILE A 66 11.00 -7.41 -6.81
CA ILE A 66 9.56 -7.15 -6.90
C ILE A 66 9.26 -6.82 -8.36
N ALA A 67 8.31 -7.53 -8.93
CA ALA A 67 7.97 -7.38 -10.35
C ALA A 67 7.15 -6.13 -10.60
N SER A 68 7.38 -5.49 -11.74
CA SER A 68 6.62 -4.32 -12.16
C SER A 68 5.17 -4.66 -12.54
N GLY A 69 4.87 -5.93 -12.71
CA GLY A 69 3.50 -6.38 -12.93
C GLY A 69 2.71 -6.65 -11.67
N SER A 70 3.27 -6.31 -10.51
CA SER A 70 2.59 -6.51 -9.22
C SER A 70 1.32 -5.68 -9.11
N PHE A 71 0.37 -6.16 -8.33
CA PHE A 71 -0.89 -5.44 -8.13
C PHE A 71 -1.54 -5.83 -6.80
N LEU A 72 -2.45 -4.97 -6.35
CA LEU A 72 -3.39 -5.31 -5.28
C LEU A 72 -4.73 -5.60 -5.94
N LYS A 73 -5.50 -6.50 -5.34
CA LYS A 73 -6.83 -6.83 -5.81
C LYS A 73 -7.79 -6.80 -4.64
N ASP A 74 -8.92 -6.13 -4.79
CA ASP A 74 -9.89 -6.05 -3.71
C ASP A 74 -10.88 -7.22 -3.76
N GLU A 75 -11.78 -7.25 -2.78
CA GLU A 75 -12.73 -8.35 -2.67
C GLU A 75 -13.73 -8.40 -3.83
N LYS A 76 -13.83 -7.33 -4.60
CA LYS A 76 -14.72 -7.25 -5.75
C LYS A 76 -14.03 -7.55 -7.06
N GLY A 77 -12.73 -7.84 -7.00
CA GLY A 77 -11.95 -8.16 -8.19
C GLY A 77 -11.30 -6.98 -8.88
N ALA A 78 -11.42 -5.77 -8.34
CA ALA A 78 -10.77 -4.60 -8.94
C ALA A 78 -9.27 -4.68 -8.71
N LEU A 79 -8.50 -4.31 -9.73
CA LEU A 79 -7.05 -4.37 -9.69
C LEU A 79 -6.44 -2.99 -9.52
N TYR A 80 -5.40 -2.91 -8.71
CA TYR A 80 -4.65 -1.69 -8.45
C TYR A 80 -3.19 -1.97 -8.79
N PRO A 81 -2.75 -1.68 -10.03
CA PRO A 81 -1.39 -2.02 -10.45
C PRO A 81 -0.36 -1.15 -9.74
N ILE A 82 0.79 -1.74 -9.45
CA ILE A 82 1.86 -1.03 -8.77
C ILE A 82 2.37 0.12 -9.63
N ARG A 83 2.67 1.24 -9.00
CA ARG A 83 3.21 2.41 -9.68
C ARG A 83 4.73 2.44 -9.62
N LYS A 84 5.30 2.20 -8.45
CA LYS A 84 6.75 2.21 -8.28
C LYS A 84 7.14 1.69 -6.91
N GLY A 85 8.42 1.45 -6.70
CA GLY A 85 8.99 1.15 -5.40
C GLY A 85 9.72 2.35 -4.85
N VAL A 86 9.80 2.45 -3.53
CA VAL A 86 10.61 3.43 -2.82
C VAL A 86 11.54 2.64 -1.92
N GLY A 87 12.84 2.82 -2.12
CA GLY A 87 13.84 2.00 -1.44
C GLY A 87 14.12 0.69 -2.16
N ILE A 88 13.43 0.43 -3.26
CA ILE A 88 13.64 -0.73 -4.11
C ILE A 88 13.27 -0.33 -5.54
N THR A 89 13.99 -0.86 -6.52
CA THR A 89 13.69 -0.63 -7.92
C THR A 89 12.99 -1.88 -8.47
N LEU A 90 11.81 -1.68 -9.06
CA LEU A 90 11.06 -2.81 -9.61
C LEU A 90 11.85 -3.50 -10.72
N ASP A 91 11.70 -4.81 -10.81
CA ASP A 91 12.35 -5.67 -11.80
C ASP A 91 13.88 -5.74 -11.68
N LYS A 92 14.44 -5.22 -10.61
CA LYS A 92 15.87 -5.29 -10.36
C LYS A 92 16.14 -6.03 -9.05
N GLU A 93 17.29 -6.70 -8.99
CA GLU A 93 17.70 -7.38 -7.77
C GLU A 93 17.92 -6.37 -6.67
N PHE A 94 17.35 -6.64 -5.52
CA PHE A 94 17.59 -5.91 -4.29
C PHE A 94 18.44 -6.81 -3.40
N TRP A 95 19.70 -6.45 -3.23
CA TRP A 95 20.63 -7.28 -2.47
C TRP A 95 20.46 -7.04 -0.98
N MET A 96 20.24 -8.13 -0.25
CA MET A 96 19.99 -8.07 1.18
C MET A 96 21.22 -7.62 1.95
N PRO A 97 21.03 -6.78 2.98
CA PRO A 97 22.15 -6.35 3.83
C PRO A 97 22.59 -7.49 4.76
N GLU A 98 23.65 -7.23 5.50
CA GLU A 98 24.21 -8.21 6.43
C GLU A 98 23.21 -8.68 7.46
N SER A 99 22.29 -7.81 7.86
CA SER A 99 21.28 -8.16 8.85
C SER A 99 20.27 -9.19 8.36
N GLY A 100 20.15 -9.36 7.05
CA GLY A 100 19.11 -10.21 6.49
C GLY A 100 17.72 -9.60 6.55
N GLU A 101 17.61 -8.32 6.89
CA GLU A 101 16.34 -7.60 6.98
C GLU A 101 16.43 -6.29 6.24
N ALA A 102 15.34 -5.90 5.61
CA ALA A 102 15.28 -4.63 4.88
C ALA A 102 13.85 -4.15 4.86
N GLU A 103 13.69 -2.84 4.62
CA GLU A 103 12.38 -2.23 4.51
C GLU A 103 12.32 -1.41 3.24
N PHE A 104 11.16 -1.42 2.60
CA PHE A 104 10.92 -0.60 1.44
C PHE A 104 9.42 -0.38 1.29
N GLN A 105 9.04 0.44 0.33
CA GLN A 105 7.65 0.79 0.11
C GLN A 105 7.25 0.48 -1.31
N LEU A 106 6.01 0.07 -1.49
CA LEU A 106 5.42 -0.16 -2.79
C LEU A 106 4.23 0.79 -2.93
N LEU A 107 4.17 1.52 -4.03
CA LEU A 107 3.13 2.52 -4.25
C LEU A 107 2.13 2.03 -5.28
N PHE A 108 0.84 2.17 -4.95
CA PHE A 108 -0.28 1.74 -5.77
C PHE A 108 -1.27 2.89 -5.93
N PRO A 109 -2.22 2.80 -6.87
CA PRO A 109 -3.28 3.81 -6.98
C PRO A 109 -4.11 3.91 -5.70
N PRO A 110 -4.84 5.01 -5.51
CA PRO A 110 -5.72 5.13 -4.35
C PRO A 110 -6.81 4.06 -4.39
N ILE A 111 -7.20 3.59 -3.21
CA ILE A 111 -8.17 2.52 -3.05
C ILE A 111 -9.41 3.09 -2.39
N PRO A 112 -10.62 2.79 -2.88
CA PRO A 112 -11.85 3.29 -2.28
C PRO A 112 -11.98 2.90 -0.81
N ALA A 113 -12.59 3.78 -0.02
CA ALA A 113 -12.70 3.60 1.41
C ALA A 113 -13.57 2.40 1.80
N ASN A 114 -14.43 1.94 0.91
CA ASN A 114 -15.31 0.82 1.19
C ASN A 114 -14.70 -0.55 0.89
N VAL A 115 -13.44 -0.59 0.51
CA VAL A 115 -12.73 -1.85 0.31
C VAL A 115 -12.37 -2.43 1.68
N THR A 116 -12.65 -3.69 1.89
CA THR A 116 -12.44 -4.35 3.18
C THR A 116 -11.35 -5.40 3.16
N SER A 117 -10.89 -5.81 1.99
CA SER A 117 -9.88 -6.85 1.89
C SER A 117 -9.05 -6.65 0.62
N LEU A 118 -7.78 -7.00 0.71
CA LEU A 118 -6.85 -6.87 -0.41
C LEU A 118 -6.01 -8.14 -0.53
N ASP A 119 -5.70 -8.51 -1.76
CA ASP A 119 -4.70 -9.51 -2.05
C ASP A 119 -3.55 -8.82 -2.77
N PHE A 120 -2.33 -9.17 -2.42
CA PHE A 120 -1.15 -8.72 -3.14
C PHE A 120 -0.64 -9.86 -4.01
N SER A 121 -0.28 -9.57 -5.25
CA SER A 121 0.29 -10.56 -6.15
C SER A 121 1.32 -9.92 -7.08
N GLU A 122 2.45 -10.60 -7.25
CA GLU A 122 3.42 -10.21 -8.27
C GLU A 122 3.02 -10.73 -9.65
N GLY A 123 2.09 -11.65 -9.74
CA GLY A 123 1.70 -12.28 -10.99
C GLY A 123 1.62 -13.79 -10.86
N ASP A 124 1.43 -14.46 -12.00
CA ASP A 124 1.27 -15.91 -12.03
C ASP A 124 2.52 -16.58 -12.58
N PHE A 125 3.63 -16.47 -11.89
CA PHE A 125 4.87 -17.14 -12.27
C PHE A 125 5.46 -17.82 -11.04
N ASP A 126 6.36 -18.77 -11.27
CA ASP A 126 6.98 -19.53 -10.18
C ASP A 126 7.81 -18.57 -9.31
N GLY A 127 7.62 -18.67 -8.01
CA GLY A 127 8.34 -17.83 -7.06
C GLY A 127 7.73 -16.46 -6.86
N ALA A 128 6.59 -16.15 -7.50
CA ALA A 128 5.93 -14.87 -7.30
C ALA A 128 5.47 -14.74 -5.85
N TYR A 129 5.67 -13.55 -5.28
CA TYR A 129 5.18 -13.26 -3.94
C TYR A 129 3.68 -13.00 -3.99
N LYS A 130 2.95 -13.62 -3.08
CA LYS A 130 1.51 -13.43 -2.96
C LYS A 130 1.13 -13.40 -1.48
N ILE A 131 0.25 -12.46 -1.12
CA ILE A 131 -0.32 -12.37 0.22
C ILE A 131 -1.82 -12.20 0.05
N TRP A 132 -2.59 -13.09 0.64
CA TRP A 132 -4.03 -13.11 0.48
C TRP A 132 -4.75 -12.65 1.75
N GLY A 133 -5.84 -11.92 1.57
CA GLY A 133 -6.73 -11.59 2.67
C GLY A 133 -6.19 -10.56 3.65
N ILE A 134 -5.49 -9.56 3.14
CA ILE A 134 -4.93 -8.50 3.98
C ILE A 134 -6.03 -7.63 4.59
#